data_f3f59d2aebb9c3117352b5ac70611732
#
_entry.id   f3f59d2aebb9c3117352b5ac70611732
#
_cell.length_a   1.000
_cell.length_b   1.000
_cell.length_c   1.000
_cell.angle_alpha   90.00
_cell.angle_beta   90.00
_cell.angle_gamma   90.00
#
_symmetry.space_group_name_H-M   'P 1'
#
loop_
_entity.id
_entity.type
_entity.pdbx_description
1 polymer ?
#
loop_
_entity_poly.entity_id
_entity_poly.type
_entity_poly.pdbx_seq_one_letter_code
_entity_poly.pdbx_strand_id
1 'polypeptide(L)'
;YTTLFRSGEGIVEALRSKGIDAHPFDPKETPLSELKAQGFQTAFNILHGTYGEDGAVQGALELMGMPYTGSGVAASALGMDKYRCKLIWSALGLPVPEFAVLHEDSDFDAIEAELGLPMFVKPANEGSSVGVVKVKEAGTLKAVYDELKHMRGEIIAERFIGGGEYSCSVLNNQALPSIQIIPATEFYDYEAKYLRDDTVYRC
;
A
#
# COMPACT_ATOMS: atom_id res chain seq x y z
N TYR A 1 -14.96 -4.37 -5.46
CA TYR A 1 -14.95 -5.85 -5.44
C TYR A 1 -14.62 -6.49 -6.79
N THR A 2 -15.01 -5.88 -7.90
CA THR A 2 -14.79 -6.42 -9.27
C THR A 2 -13.39 -6.19 -9.84
N THR A 3 -12.67 -5.19 -9.38
CA THR A 3 -11.34 -4.82 -9.92
C THR A 3 -10.23 -5.75 -9.41
N LEU A 4 -10.34 -6.27 -8.18
CA LEU A 4 -9.37 -7.18 -7.58
C LEU A 4 -9.36 -8.57 -8.26
N PHE A 5 -10.51 -9.04 -8.71
CA PHE A 5 -10.62 -10.29 -9.48
C PHE A 5 -9.93 -10.21 -10.84
N ARG A 6 -9.98 -9.06 -11.52
CA ARG A 6 -9.36 -8.87 -12.84
C ARG A 6 -7.83 -9.05 -12.81
N SER A 7 -7.17 -8.60 -11.76
CA SER A 7 -5.70 -8.77 -11.63
C SER A 7 -5.32 -10.24 -11.52
N GLY A 8 -6.04 -11.03 -10.71
CA GLY A 8 -5.81 -12.46 -10.57
C GLY A 8 -6.06 -13.24 -11.87
N GLU A 9 -7.16 -12.93 -12.57
CA GLU A 9 -7.47 -13.54 -13.87
C GLU A 9 -6.40 -13.23 -14.91
N GLY A 10 -5.96 -11.97 -15.01
CA GLY A 10 -4.90 -11.57 -15.93
C GLY A 10 -3.57 -12.26 -15.65
N ILE A 11 -3.21 -12.49 -14.38
CA ILE A 11 -2.01 -13.25 -14.01
C ILE A 11 -2.16 -14.72 -14.41
N VAL A 12 -3.31 -15.35 -14.15
CA VAL A 12 -3.55 -16.75 -14.55
C VAL A 12 -3.44 -16.91 -16.06
N GLU A 13 -4.04 -16.02 -16.84
CA GLU A 13 -3.93 -16.03 -18.30
C GLU A 13 -2.49 -15.86 -18.77
N ALA A 14 -1.76 -14.90 -18.20
CA ALA A 14 -0.37 -14.64 -18.54
C ALA A 14 0.54 -15.84 -18.22
N LEU A 15 0.36 -16.51 -17.09
CA LEU A 15 1.11 -17.70 -16.70
C LEU A 15 0.79 -18.86 -17.66
N ARG A 16 -0.48 -19.10 -17.94
CA ARG A 16 -0.91 -20.13 -18.90
C ARG A 16 -0.37 -19.91 -20.30
N SER A 17 -0.30 -18.66 -20.77
CA SER A 17 0.30 -18.32 -22.06
C SER A 17 1.78 -18.67 -22.18
N LYS A 18 2.46 -18.84 -21.02
CA LYS A 18 3.86 -19.27 -20.90
C LYS A 18 4.00 -20.77 -20.63
N GLY A 19 2.90 -21.55 -20.69
CA GLY A 19 2.90 -22.99 -20.45
C GLY A 19 2.95 -23.37 -18.96
N ILE A 20 2.71 -22.44 -18.06
CA ILE A 20 2.64 -22.71 -16.63
C ILE A 20 1.22 -23.16 -16.27
N ASP A 21 1.11 -24.29 -15.56
CA ASP A 21 -0.16 -24.78 -15.05
C ASP A 21 -0.62 -23.92 -13.86
N ALA A 22 -1.41 -22.91 -14.13
CA ALA A 22 -1.87 -21.92 -13.17
C ALA A 22 -3.38 -21.99 -12.97
N HIS A 23 -3.82 -21.94 -11.72
CA HIS A 23 -5.22 -21.94 -11.32
C HIS A 23 -5.51 -20.84 -10.32
N PRO A 24 -6.68 -20.16 -10.40
CA PRO A 24 -7.05 -19.18 -9.40
C PRO A 24 -7.37 -19.89 -8.07
N PHE A 25 -7.07 -19.20 -6.97
CA PHE A 25 -7.43 -19.63 -5.62
C PHE A 25 -7.86 -18.40 -4.81
N ASP A 26 -9.07 -18.42 -4.27
CA ASP A 26 -9.60 -17.36 -3.42
C ASP A 26 -9.70 -17.86 -1.96
N PRO A 27 -8.89 -17.29 -1.03
CA PRO A 27 -8.94 -17.70 0.38
C PRO A 27 -10.23 -17.31 1.11
N LYS A 28 -11.11 -16.52 0.49
CA LYS A 28 -12.46 -16.26 1.01
C LYS A 28 -13.41 -17.45 0.79
N GLU A 29 -13.20 -18.16 -0.29
CA GLU A 29 -14.05 -19.29 -0.68
C GLU A 29 -13.49 -20.62 -0.18
N THR A 30 -12.15 -20.73 -0.14
CA THR A 30 -11.45 -21.96 0.19
C THR A 30 -10.35 -21.70 1.21
N PRO A 31 -10.31 -22.41 2.35
CA PRO A 31 -9.25 -22.24 3.34
C PRO A 31 -7.85 -22.45 2.74
N LEU A 32 -6.88 -21.62 3.15
CA LEU A 32 -5.47 -21.76 2.69
C LEU A 32 -4.89 -23.14 2.92
N SER A 33 -5.32 -23.86 3.96
CA SER A 33 -4.90 -25.23 4.26
C SER A 33 -5.16 -26.22 3.13
N GLU A 34 -6.12 -25.93 2.25
CA GLU A 34 -6.46 -26.78 1.12
C GLU A 34 -5.48 -26.66 -0.07
N LEU A 35 -4.61 -25.65 -0.11
CA LEU A 35 -3.68 -25.45 -1.23
C LEU A 35 -2.88 -26.71 -1.56
N LYS A 36 -2.26 -27.34 -0.56
CA LYS A 36 -1.47 -28.58 -0.79
C LYS A 36 -2.34 -29.77 -1.16
N ALA A 37 -3.50 -29.91 -0.55
CA ALA A 37 -4.44 -31.00 -0.84
C ALA A 37 -4.96 -30.91 -2.28
N GLN A 38 -5.11 -29.69 -2.82
CA GLN A 38 -5.50 -29.43 -4.20
C GLN A 38 -4.32 -29.53 -5.19
N GLY A 39 -3.11 -29.85 -4.73
CA GLY A 39 -1.95 -30.07 -5.59
C GLY A 39 -1.15 -28.82 -5.95
N PHE A 40 -1.44 -27.66 -5.38
CA PHE A 40 -0.64 -26.46 -5.59
C PHE A 40 0.78 -26.62 -5.04
N GLN A 41 1.77 -26.21 -5.83
CA GLN A 41 3.19 -26.31 -5.50
C GLN A 41 3.79 -24.96 -5.12
N THR A 42 3.22 -23.85 -5.60
CA THR A 42 3.64 -22.48 -5.33
C THR A 42 2.45 -21.55 -5.45
N ALA A 43 2.50 -20.42 -4.76
CA ALA A 43 1.47 -19.38 -4.80
C ALA A 43 2.02 -18.11 -5.45
N PHE A 44 1.34 -17.61 -6.50
CA PHE A 44 1.51 -16.24 -6.95
C PHE A 44 0.57 -15.37 -6.12
N ASN A 45 1.12 -14.67 -5.11
CA ASN A 45 0.31 -13.83 -4.24
C ASN A 45 -0.02 -12.52 -4.94
N ILE A 46 -1.31 -12.28 -5.19
CA ILE A 46 -1.87 -11.04 -5.73
C ILE A 46 -3.04 -10.54 -4.85
N LEU A 47 -3.07 -10.98 -3.60
CA LEU A 47 -4.01 -10.47 -2.62
C LEU A 47 -3.64 -9.02 -2.24
N HIS A 48 -4.65 -8.23 -1.90
CA HIS A 48 -4.50 -6.82 -1.56
C HIS A 48 -5.01 -6.52 -0.15
N GLY A 49 -4.41 -5.49 0.47
CA GLY A 49 -4.82 -4.97 1.76
C GLY A 49 -4.52 -5.90 2.94
N THR A 50 -5.34 -5.78 3.97
CA THR A 50 -5.24 -6.56 5.19
C THR A 50 -5.30 -8.06 4.91
N TYR A 51 -4.43 -8.81 5.57
CA TYR A 51 -4.15 -10.25 5.39
C TYR A 51 -3.47 -10.62 4.07
N GLY A 52 -3.56 -9.81 3.01
CA GLY A 52 -2.93 -10.09 1.72
C GLY A 52 -1.52 -9.53 1.57
N GLU A 53 -1.29 -8.31 2.08
CA GLU A 53 -0.05 -7.56 1.90
C GLU A 53 0.70 -7.30 3.22
N ASP A 54 0.11 -7.61 4.37
CA ASP A 54 0.60 -7.26 5.70
C ASP A 54 1.43 -8.35 6.42
N GLY A 55 1.84 -9.40 5.70
CA GLY A 55 2.63 -10.50 6.25
C GLY A 55 1.80 -11.68 6.75
N ALA A 56 0.49 -11.54 6.89
CA ALA A 56 -0.36 -12.61 7.45
C ALA A 56 -0.43 -13.83 6.53
N VAL A 57 -0.79 -13.65 5.25
CA VAL A 57 -0.82 -14.74 4.28
C VAL A 57 0.58 -15.30 4.02
N GLN A 58 1.60 -14.44 3.98
CA GLN A 58 2.99 -14.85 3.83
C GLN A 58 3.40 -15.81 4.96
N GLY A 59 3.09 -15.46 6.22
CA GLY A 59 3.37 -16.32 7.38
C GLY A 59 2.61 -17.64 7.33
N ALA A 60 1.36 -17.64 6.89
CA ALA A 60 0.58 -18.87 6.71
C ALA A 60 1.21 -19.78 5.63
N LEU A 61 1.64 -19.21 4.50
CA LEU A 61 2.29 -19.94 3.42
C LEU A 61 3.65 -20.51 3.87
N GLU A 62 4.44 -19.73 4.63
CA GLU A 62 5.71 -20.20 5.20
C GLU A 62 5.51 -21.39 6.17
N LEU A 63 4.55 -21.31 7.08
CA LEU A 63 4.22 -22.39 8.01
C LEU A 63 3.75 -23.66 7.28
N MET A 64 3.06 -23.50 6.17
CA MET A 64 2.67 -24.62 5.31
C MET A 64 3.82 -25.14 4.43
N GLY A 65 4.98 -24.47 4.39
CA GLY A 65 6.06 -24.77 3.45
C GLY A 65 5.62 -24.62 2.00
N MET A 66 4.79 -23.60 1.69
CA MET A 66 4.33 -23.26 0.35
C MET A 66 5.17 -22.10 -0.18
N PRO A 67 5.99 -22.29 -1.21
CA PRO A 67 6.69 -21.18 -1.87
C PRO A 67 5.70 -20.16 -2.42
N TYR A 68 6.05 -18.87 -2.36
CA TYR A 68 5.21 -17.81 -2.88
C TYR A 68 6.04 -16.67 -3.48
N THR A 69 5.39 -15.84 -4.31
CA THR A 69 6.01 -14.66 -4.89
C THR A 69 5.86 -13.43 -3.98
N GLY A 70 6.82 -12.51 -4.06
CA GLY A 70 6.78 -11.24 -3.33
C GLY A 70 7.68 -11.24 -2.10
N SER A 71 7.45 -10.26 -1.23
CA SER A 71 8.23 -10.04 -0.01
C SER A 71 7.84 -11.02 1.09
N GLY A 72 8.79 -11.37 1.97
CA GLY A 72 8.54 -12.19 3.14
C GLY A 72 7.76 -11.46 4.24
N VAL A 73 7.45 -12.17 5.33
CA VAL A 73 6.58 -11.72 6.42
C VAL A 73 6.97 -10.34 6.97
N ALA A 74 8.24 -10.18 7.39
CA ALA A 74 8.68 -8.93 8.02
C ALA A 74 8.63 -7.74 7.05
N ALA A 75 9.05 -7.93 5.80
CA ALA A 75 9.04 -6.88 4.79
C ALA A 75 7.62 -6.48 4.39
N SER A 76 6.71 -7.46 4.27
CA SER A 76 5.28 -7.20 4.00
C SER A 76 4.62 -6.44 5.15
N ALA A 77 4.84 -6.88 6.39
CA ALA A 77 4.29 -6.21 7.57
C ALA A 77 4.78 -4.76 7.71
N LEU A 78 6.08 -4.53 7.49
CA LEU A 78 6.64 -3.18 7.50
C LEU A 78 6.13 -2.34 6.32
N GLY A 79 6.09 -2.91 5.11
CA GLY A 79 5.62 -2.20 3.92
C GLY A 79 4.17 -1.69 4.02
N MET A 80 3.34 -2.38 4.79
CA MET A 80 1.97 -1.94 5.08
C MET A 80 1.86 -0.92 6.22
N ASP A 81 2.96 -0.59 6.89
CA ASP A 81 3.00 0.36 8.00
C ASP A 81 3.82 1.60 7.63
N LYS A 82 3.15 2.64 7.14
CA LYS A 82 3.80 3.89 6.70
C LYS A 82 4.59 4.56 7.82
N TYR A 83 4.08 4.50 9.05
CA TYR A 83 4.75 5.12 10.19
C TYR A 83 6.07 4.41 10.50
N ARG A 84 6.04 3.08 10.64
CA ARG A 84 7.26 2.30 10.93
C ARG A 84 8.24 2.30 9.77
N CYS A 85 7.77 2.29 8.52
CA CYS A 85 8.61 2.51 7.35
C CYS A 85 9.36 3.85 7.43
N LYS A 86 8.67 4.95 7.75
CA LYS A 86 9.29 6.27 7.88
C LYS A 86 10.36 6.30 8.97
N LEU A 87 10.10 5.68 10.12
CA LEU A 87 11.11 5.59 11.20
C LEU A 87 12.38 4.85 10.74
N ILE A 88 12.21 3.73 10.05
CA ILE A 88 13.34 2.94 9.54
C ILE A 88 14.11 3.71 8.47
N TRP A 89 13.41 4.32 7.52
CA TRP A 89 14.05 5.09 6.46
C TRP A 89 14.81 6.30 7.01
N SER A 90 14.21 7.01 7.98
CA SER A 90 14.90 8.12 8.68
C SER A 90 16.16 7.63 9.40
N ALA A 91 16.08 6.50 10.09
CA ALA A 91 17.25 5.91 10.78
C ALA A 91 18.37 5.47 9.81
N LEU A 92 18.00 5.11 8.58
CA LEU A 92 18.94 4.78 7.50
C LEU A 92 19.45 6.02 6.74
N GLY A 93 19.03 7.23 7.12
CA GLY A 93 19.41 8.48 6.44
C GLY A 93 18.74 8.68 5.08
N LEU A 94 17.68 7.92 4.77
CA LEU A 94 16.89 8.14 3.56
C LEU A 94 15.98 9.37 3.75
N PRO A 95 15.80 10.20 2.70
CA PRO A 95 14.92 11.35 2.79
C PRO A 95 13.46 10.91 2.92
N VAL A 96 12.80 11.34 3.98
CA VAL A 96 11.36 11.18 4.19
C VAL A 96 10.73 12.55 4.47
N PRO A 97 9.49 12.80 4.07
CA PRO A 97 8.78 14.01 4.48
C PRO A 97 8.71 14.09 6.01
N GLU A 98 8.84 15.28 6.56
CA GLU A 98 8.55 15.55 7.97
C GLU A 98 7.12 15.13 8.29
N PHE A 99 6.93 14.52 9.45
CA PHE A 99 5.63 13.96 9.82
C PHE A 99 5.43 13.96 11.33
N ALA A 100 4.18 13.95 11.73
CA ALA A 100 3.73 13.78 13.11
C ALA A 100 2.71 12.65 13.21
N VAL A 101 2.72 11.91 14.33
CA VAL A 101 1.64 11.00 14.69
C VAL A 101 0.59 11.80 15.45
N LEU A 102 -0.66 11.68 15.03
CA LEU A 102 -1.78 12.39 15.64
C LEU A 102 -2.44 11.54 16.71
N HIS A 103 -2.71 12.16 17.84
CA HIS A 103 -3.45 11.60 18.98
C HIS A 103 -4.56 12.54 19.42
N GLU A 104 -5.45 12.07 20.29
CA GLU A 104 -6.59 12.88 20.79
C GLU A 104 -6.11 14.16 21.49
N ASP A 105 -4.97 14.09 22.19
CA ASP A 105 -4.35 15.16 22.96
C ASP A 105 -3.24 15.92 22.22
N SER A 106 -3.12 15.72 20.90
CA SER A 106 -2.13 16.45 20.09
C SER A 106 -2.41 17.94 20.06
N ASP A 107 -1.33 18.73 20.06
CA ASP A 107 -1.41 20.17 19.75
C ASP A 107 -1.49 20.34 18.23
N PHE A 108 -2.70 20.33 17.69
CA PHE A 108 -2.95 20.37 16.24
C PHE A 108 -2.47 21.68 15.61
N ASP A 109 -2.57 22.80 16.33
CA ASP A 109 -2.10 24.10 15.84
C ASP A 109 -0.58 24.13 15.72
N ALA A 110 0.14 23.58 16.71
CA ALA A 110 1.59 23.47 16.65
C ALA A 110 2.04 22.54 15.51
N ILE A 111 1.36 21.41 15.28
CA ILE A 111 1.65 20.49 14.19
C ILE A 111 1.42 21.15 12.83
N GLU A 112 0.31 21.89 12.66
CA GLU A 112 0.07 22.67 11.42
C GLU A 112 1.17 23.71 11.17
N ALA A 113 1.62 24.39 12.23
CA ALA A 113 2.69 25.38 12.11
C ALA A 113 4.04 24.75 11.73
N GLU A 114 4.34 23.56 12.24
CA GLU A 114 5.60 22.83 11.99
C GLU A 114 5.61 22.22 10.58
N LEU A 115 4.58 21.46 10.22
CA LEU A 115 4.52 20.78 8.92
C LEU A 115 4.20 21.71 7.75
N GLY A 116 3.47 22.81 8.01
CA GLY A 116 3.00 23.74 6.99
C GLY A 116 1.87 23.18 6.15
N LEU A 117 1.21 24.08 5.40
CA LEU A 117 0.10 23.73 4.51
C LEU A 117 0.53 23.90 3.03
N PRO A 118 0.00 23.07 2.14
CA PRO A 118 -0.83 21.90 2.42
C PRO A 118 -0.05 20.76 3.05
N MET A 119 -0.75 19.85 3.77
CA MET A 119 -0.20 18.61 4.28
C MET A 119 -1.11 17.42 3.94
N PHE A 120 -0.60 16.20 4.01
CA PHE A 120 -1.41 14.99 3.92
C PHE A 120 -1.64 14.37 5.30
N VAL A 121 -2.89 13.97 5.54
CA VAL A 121 -3.27 13.18 6.72
C VAL A 121 -3.77 11.83 6.24
N LYS A 122 -3.30 10.75 6.85
CA LYS A 122 -3.63 9.39 6.41
C LYS A 122 -3.44 8.35 7.51
N PRO A 123 -4.20 7.25 7.48
CA PRO A 123 -3.95 6.09 8.33
C PRO A 123 -2.65 5.40 7.90
N ALA A 124 -1.86 4.96 8.89
CA ALA A 124 -0.57 4.32 8.63
C ALA A 124 -0.73 2.95 7.95
N ASN A 125 -1.78 2.20 8.26
CA ASN A 125 -1.95 0.80 7.87
C ASN A 125 -2.99 0.55 6.77
N GLU A 126 -3.44 1.61 6.06
CA GLU A 126 -4.34 1.47 4.92
C GLU A 126 -3.60 1.60 3.59
N GLY A 127 -4.05 0.83 2.59
CA GLY A 127 -3.56 0.89 1.21
C GLY A 127 -4.43 1.74 0.30
N SER A 128 -4.09 1.76 -0.99
CA SER A 128 -4.94 2.27 -2.09
C SER A 128 -5.45 3.70 -1.93
N SER A 129 -4.73 4.56 -1.20
CA SER A 129 -5.13 5.94 -0.86
C SER A 129 -6.44 6.04 -0.06
N VAL A 130 -6.87 4.95 0.60
CA VAL A 130 -8.02 4.96 1.49
C VAL A 130 -7.71 5.83 2.71
N GLY A 131 -8.59 6.78 3.05
CA GLY A 131 -8.42 7.70 4.17
C GLY A 131 -7.29 8.73 3.99
N VAL A 132 -6.80 8.96 2.77
CA VAL A 132 -5.82 10.01 2.50
C VAL A 132 -6.54 11.34 2.27
N VAL A 133 -6.27 12.33 3.11
CA VAL A 133 -6.86 13.66 3.05
C VAL A 133 -5.76 14.71 2.89
N LYS A 134 -5.92 15.61 1.93
CA LYS A 134 -5.05 16.79 1.76
C LYS A 134 -5.64 17.97 2.51
N VAL A 135 -5.03 18.34 3.62
CA VAL A 135 -5.38 19.49 4.43
C VAL A 135 -4.78 20.76 3.81
N LYS A 136 -5.63 21.73 3.45
CA LYS A 136 -5.23 22.97 2.79
C LYS A 136 -5.50 24.22 3.63
N GLU A 137 -6.43 24.13 4.58
CA GLU A 137 -6.91 25.25 5.38
C GLU A 137 -6.45 25.10 6.84
N ALA A 138 -5.94 26.18 7.39
CA ALA A 138 -5.51 26.22 8.78
C ALA A 138 -6.69 25.98 9.75
N GLY A 139 -6.42 25.30 10.86
CA GLY A 139 -7.41 24.98 11.89
C GLY A 139 -8.33 23.81 11.55
N THR A 140 -8.07 23.08 10.43
CA THR A 140 -8.91 21.94 10.03
C THR A 140 -8.31 20.59 10.37
N LEU A 141 -7.05 20.51 10.79
CA LEU A 141 -6.35 19.27 11.06
C LEU A 141 -7.05 18.40 12.13
N LYS A 142 -7.56 19.03 13.21
CA LYS A 142 -8.31 18.32 14.26
C LYS A 142 -9.57 17.64 13.72
N ALA A 143 -10.33 18.33 12.87
CA ALA A 143 -11.54 17.77 12.27
C ALA A 143 -11.21 16.56 11.37
N VAL A 144 -10.16 16.66 10.56
CA VAL A 144 -9.69 15.54 9.72
C VAL A 144 -9.21 14.36 10.58
N TYR A 145 -8.50 14.62 11.68
CA TYR A 145 -8.13 13.55 12.62
C TYR A 145 -9.37 12.86 13.20
N ASP A 146 -10.38 13.62 13.63
CA ASP A 146 -11.61 13.05 14.19
C ASP A 146 -12.38 12.17 13.21
N GLU A 147 -12.31 12.48 11.91
CA GLU A 147 -12.86 11.63 10.85
C GLU A 147 -12.08 10.32 10.66
N LEU A 148 -10.75 10.36 10.83
CA LEU A 148 -9.89 9.23 10.52
C LEU A 148 -9.50 8.37 11.73
N LYS A 149 -9.62 8.87 12.96
CA LYS A 149 -9.11 8.22 14.19
C LYS A 149 -9.66 6.82 14.48
N HIS A 150 -10.76 6.45 13.84
CA HIS A 150 -11.35 5.11 13.97
C HIS A 150 -10.79 4.11 12.94
N MET A 151 -9.97 4.58 12.01
CA MET A 151 -9.33 3.71 11.02
C MET A 151 -8.18 2.91 11.65
N ARG A 152 -7.72 1.88 10.94
CA ARG A 152 -6.69 0.97 11.45
C ARG A 152 -5.31 1.65 11.53
N GLY A 153 -4.67 1.52 12.67
CA GLY A 153 -3.32 2.00 12.93
C GLY A 153 -3.26 3.46 13.36
N GLU A 154 -2.06 3.98 13.45
CA GLU A 154 -1.81 5.37 13.76
C GLU A 154 -2.29 6.29 12.63
N ILE A 155 -2.77 7.47 12.98
CA ILE A 155 -3.04 8.53 11.99
C ILE A 155 -1.79 9.42 11.92
N ILE A 156 -1.26 9.61 10.73
CA ILE A 156 -0.08 10.44 10.51
C ILE A 156 -0.43 11.67 9.67
N ALA A 157 0.10 12.82 10.07
CA ALA A 157 0.17 14.02 9.25
C ALA A 157 1.58 14.13 8.66
N GLU A 158 1.72 14.48 7.40
CA GLU A 158 3.02 14.66 6.76
C GLU A 158 3.04 15.88 5.85
N ARG A 159 4.18 16.56 5.80
CA ARG A 159 4.42 17.67 4.89
C ARG A 159 4.16 17.25 3.46
N PHE A 160 3.44 18.08 2.72
CA PHE A 160 3.27 17.90 1.28
C PHE A 160 4.60 18.13 0.55
N ILE A 161 5.00 17.16 -0.24
CA ILE A 161 6.15 17.28 -1.13
C ILE A 161 5.64 17.52 -2.54
N GLY A 162 5.95 18.68 -3.08
CA GLY A 162 5.64 19.01 -4.48
C GLY A 162 6.54 18.25 -5.46
N GLY A 163 6.13 18.20 -6.72
CA GLY A 163 6.87 17.53 -7.79
C GLY A 163 6.12 16.34 -8.37
N GLY A 164 6.84 15.45 -9.02
CA GLY A 164 6.26 14.27 -9.66
C GLY A 164 6.09 13.09 -8.70
N GLU A 165 5.11 12.26 -8.95
CA GLU A 165 4.96 10.96 -8.31
C GLU A 165 5.66 9.89 -9.13
N TYR A 166 6.42 9.02 -8.49
CA TYR A 166 7.21 7.98 -9.16
C TYR A 166 7.04 6.64 -8.48
N SER A 167 7.06 5.58 -9.26
CA SER A 167 7.18 4.20 -8.80
C SER A 167 8.50 3.60 -9.31
N CYS A 168 9.19 2.87 -8.45
CA CYS A 168 10.37 2.11 -8.81
C CYS A 168 10.20 0.67 -8.37
N SER A 169 10.02 -0.23 -9.31
CA SER A 169 9.88 -1.67 -9.04
C SER A 169 11.25 -2.31 -8.83
N VAL A 170 11.28 -3.34 -7.99
CA VAL A 170 12.48 -4.17 -7.77
C VAL A 170 12.16 -5.61 -8.15
N LEU A 171 12.99 -6.18 -9.03
CA LEU A 171 12.88 -7.57 -9.46
C LEU A 171 14.24 -8.27 -9.28
N ASN A 172 14.26 -9.39 -8.56
CA ASN A 172 15.49 -10.15 -8.29
C ASN A 172 16.63 -9.28 -7.73
N ASN A 173 16.34 -8.41 -6.76
CA ASN A 173 17.26 -7.44 -6.14
C ASN A 173 17.83 -6.37 -7.10
N GLN A 174 17.22 -6.20 -8.26
CA GLN A 174 17.58 -5.14 -9.22
C GLN A 174 16.46 -4.12 -9.30
N ALA A 175 16.80 -2.84 -9.11
CA ALA A 175 15.87 -1.75 -9.35
C ALA A 175 15.63 -1.62 -10.86
N LEU A 176 14.36 -1.59 -11.24
CA LEU A 176 13.93 -1.31 -12.60
C LEU A 176 13.87 0.21 -12.83
N PRO A 177 13.81 0.67 -14.08
CA PRO A 177 13.61 2.09 -14.38
C PRO A 177 12.41 2.65 -13.65
N SER A 178 12.54 3.85 -13.09
CA SER A 178 11.44 4.53 -12.42
C SER A 178 10.39 4.99 -13.43
N ILE A 179 9.13 4.86 -13.04
CA ILE A 179 7.98 5.27 -13.83
C ILE A 179 7.37 6.49 -13.18
N GLN A 180 7.27 7.59 -13.92
CA GLN A 180 6.51 8.76 -13.49
C GLN A 180 5.01 8.47 -13.63
N ILE A 181 4.25 8.76 -12.59
CA ILE A 181 2.80 8.65 -12.56
C ILE A 181 2.22 10.06 -12.64
N ILE A 182 1.43 10.34 -13.66
CA ILE A 182 0.81 11.63 -13.91
C ILE A 182 -0.71 11.43 -13.87
N PRO A 183 -1.35 11.58 -12.69
CA PRO A 183 -2.80 11.45 -12.58
C PRO A 183 -3.49 12.66 -13.21
N ALA A 184 -4.72 12.48 -13.68
CA ALA A 184 -5.57 13.58 -14.10
C ALA A 184 -6.28 14.28 -12.94
N THR A 185 -6.23 13.68 -11.74
CA THR A 185 -6.71 14.24 -10.48
C THR A 185 -5.61 15.03 -9.77
N GLU A 186 -5.93 15.71 -8.68
CA GLU A 186 -4.96 16.55 -7.94
C GLU A 186 -3.77 15.74 -7.39
N PHE A 187 -3.99 14.48 -7.04
CA PHE A 187 -2.98 13.50 -6.63
C PHE A 187 -3.46 12.09 -7.01
N TYR A 188 -2.59 11.10 -6.93
CA TYR A 188 -2.91 9.72 -7.31
C TYR A 188 -3.78 9.03 -6.24
N ASP A 189 -5.05 9.45 -6.20
CA ASP A 189 -6.08 8.99 -5.29
C ASP A 189 -6.73 7.67 -5.74
N TYR A 190 -7.74 7.22 -4.99
CA TYR A 190 -8.47 5.99 -5.30
C TYR A 190 -9.17 6.05 -6.68
N GLU A 191 -9.72 7.22 -7.02
CA GLU A 191 -10.38 7.43 -8.31
C GLU A 191 -9.39 7.30 -9.47
N ALA A 192 -8.24 7.97 -9.39
CA ALA A 192 -7.18 7.88 -10.38
C ALA A 192 -6.58 6.48 -10.52
N LYS A 193 -6.58 5.68 -9.43
CA LYS A 193 -6.03 4.33 -9.42
C LYS A 193 -6.95 3.28 -10.04
N TYR A 194 -8.26 3.39 -9.82
CA TYR A 194 -9.18 2.28 -10.07
C TYR A 194 -10.40 2.61 -10.92
N LEU A 195 -10.78 3.87 -11.04
CA LEU A 195 -11.99 4.29 -11.71
C LEU A 195 -11.75 5.05 -13.02
N ARG A 196 -10.54 5.62 -13.17
CA ARG A 196 -10.14 6.39 -14.35
C ARG A 196 -9.11 5.62 -15.16
N ASP A 197 -9.04 5.91 -16.46
CA ASP A 197 -8.09 5.34 -17.42
C ASP A 197 -7.20 6.42 -18.08
N ASP A 198 -7.29 7.67 -17.61
CA ASP A 198 -6.55 8.82 -18.14
C ASP A 198 -5.27 9.17 -17.36
N THR A 199 -4.87 8.32 -16.40
CA THR A 199 -3.55 8.42 -15.75
C THR A 199 -2.44 8.09 -16.77
N VAL A 200 -1.46 8.98 -16.91
CA VAL A 200 -0.32 8.79 -17.83
C VAL A 200 0.88 8.26 -17.08
N TYR A 201 1.51 7.22 -17.64
CA TYR A 201 2.75 6.61 -17.12
C TYR A 201 3.89 6.87 -18.09
N ARG A 202 5.02 7.37 -17.56
CA ARG A 202 6.24 7.67 -18.37
C ARG A 202 7.44 6.96 -17.75
N CYS A 203 8.14 6.17 -18.59
CA CYS A 203 9.45 5.61 -18.29
C CYS A 203 10.56 6.55 -18.76
#